data_c7c8f661b7b45a8d1c92c1d297626569
#
_entry.id   c7c8f661b7b45a8d1c92c1d297626569
#
_cell.length_a   1.000
_cell.length_b   1.000
_cell.length_c   1.000
_cell.angle_alpha   90.00
_cell.angle_beta   90.00
_cell.angle_gamma   90.00
#
_symmetry.space_group_name_H-M   'P 1'
#
loop_
_entity.id
_entity.type
_entity.pdbx_description
1 polymer ?
#
loop_
_entity_poly.entity_id
_entity_poly.type
_entity_poly.pdbx_seq_one_letter_code
_entity_poly.pdbx_strand_id
1 'polypeptide(L)'
;MSDEAQEMLTLPAFEQAAHKVREVTQETKLIESPHFSEIASNRVFFKPENMQRTGAYKVRGAYYKISTLSEDERKRGLITASAGNHAQGVAYAAQRYGVPATIVMPATTPYIKVERTKALGAEVVLAGDVYDEAYARALELAEERELTFVHPFNDLGVATGQGTIAMEIVQELPLVDYILVPIGGGGLATGVSTLAKLLNPHIKVIGVEPAGAACMKASLEAGHVVKLPHVSTIADGTAVQEPGDKIFPYLQRNLDGIITVEDEELIVAFLDMVENHKMIVENSGLLTVAALRHLDFTGKKVVSILSGGNMDVITMSSVVQHGLIQRDRIFTVSVLLPDRPGELVNVAQVIAESKGNVVRLDHNQFVTTNRNAAVELRVTIEAFGTAHKRQIVEALEAKGFRPRVIQAHL
;
A
#
# COMPACT_ATOMS: atom_id res chain seq x y z
N MET A 1 3.84 -6.41 45.05
CA MET A 1 4.72 -6.76 43.94
C MET A 1 4.71 -5.58 43.02
N SER A 2 5.82 -4.84 42.92
CA SER A 2 5.94 -3.66 42.06
C SER A 2 5.70 -4.02 40.62
N ASP A 3 4.72 -3.33 39.96
CA ASP A 3 4.58 -3.33 38.52
C ASP A 3 5.88 -2.78 37.92
N GLU A 4 6.84 -3.66 37.63
CA GLU A 4 7.92 -3.32 36.73
C GLU A 4 7.26 -3.17 35.34
N ALA A 5 7.13 -1.92 34.91
CA ALA A 5 6.64 -1.63 33.56
C ALA A 5 7.49 -2.43 32.58
N GLN A 6 6.87 -3.40 31.89
CA GLN A 6 7.57 -4.27 30.96
C GLN A 6 8.28 -3.42 29.91
N GLU A 7 9.61 -3.54 29.85
CA GLU A 7 10.42 -2.82 28.86
C GLU A 7 10.11 -3.36 27.45
N MET A 8 9.58 -2.49 26.60
CA MET A 8 9.22 -2.83 25.22
C MET A 8 10.44 -2.79 24.29
N LEU A 9 10.32 -3.39 23.10
CA LEU A 9 11.39 -3.45 22.09
C LEU A 9 12.68 -4.13 22.57
N THR A 10 12.57 -5.04 23.52
CA THR A 10 13.66 -5.92 23.99
C THR A 10 13.45 -7.32 23.46
N LEU A 11 14.52 -8.15 23.39
CA LEU A 11 14.38 -9.52 22.90
C LEU A 11 13.33 -10.33 23.69
N PRO A 12 13.30 -10.31 25.03
CA PRO A 12 12.25 -10.99 25.79
C PRO A 12 10.83 -10.50 25.46
N ALA A 13 10.66 -9.18 25.26
CA ALA A 13 9.35 -8.63 24.87
C ALA A 13 8.92 -9.10 23.47
N PHE A 14 9.84 -9.18 22.51
CA PHE A 14 9.57 -9.72 21.18
C PHE A 14 9.25 -11.22 21.21
N GLU A 15 9.94 -12.01 22.02
CA GLU A 15 9.65 -13.44 22.20
C GLU A 15 8.25 -13.65 22.78
N GLN A 16 7.89 -12.87 23.81
CA GLN A 16 6.55 -12.88 24.38
C GLN A 16 5.50 -12.45 23.34
N ALA A 17 5.78 -11.38 22.58
CA ALA A 17 4.90 -10.91 21.52
C ALA A 17 4.73 -11.98 20.45
N ALA A 18 5.80 -12.64 20.01
CA ALA A 18 5.75 -13.70 19.00
C ALA A 18 4.91 -14.88 19.46
N HIS A 19 5.01 -15.26 20.74
CA HIS A 19 4.14 -16.28 21.32
C HIS A 19 2.67 -15.82 21.32
N LYS A 20 2.41 -14.59 21.75
CA LYS A 20 1.07 -14.06 21.94
C LYS A 20 0.32 -13.83 20.61
N VAL A 21 0.96 -13.28 19.62
CA VAL A 21 0.32 -12.98 18.32
C VAL A 21 -0.10 -14.25 17.56
N ARG A 22 0.51 -15.40 17.81
CA ARG A 22 0.12 -16.69 17.20
C ARG A 22 -1.36 -17.05 17.44
N GLU A 23 -1.95 -16.54 18.50
CA GLU A 23 -3.39 -16.79 18.80
C GLU A 23 -4.32 -16.17 17.74
N VAL A 24 -3.85 -15.14 17.01
CA VAL A 24 -4.67 -14.36 16.09
C VAL A 24 -4.09 -14.25 14.68
N THR A 25 -2.80 -14.50 14.51
CA THR A 25 -2.16 -14.42 13.19
C THR A 25 -2.35 -15.71 12.40
N GLN A 26 -2.26 -15.58 11.10
CA GLN A 26 -2.14 -16.65 10.15
C GLN A 26 -0.66 -16.81 9.78
N GLU A 27 -0.18 -18.03 9.63
CA GLU A 27 1.18 -18.27 9.18
C GLU A 27 1.35 -17.77 7.75
N THR A 28 2.18 -16.74 7.56
CA THR A 28 2.47 -16.13 6.26
C THR A 28 3.90 -16.47 5.86
N LYS A 29 4.10 -17.66 5.28
CA LYS A 29 5.42 -18.14 4.85
C LYS A 29 6.04 -17.24 3.79
N LEU A 30 7.38 -17.19 3.76
CA LEU A 30 8.11 -16.48 2.72
C LEU A 30 7.86 -17.11 1.36
N ILE A 31 7.64 -16.27 0.36
CA ILE A 31 7.41 -16.67 -1.04
C ILE A 31 8.56 -16.14 -1.88
N GLU A 32 9.40 -17.04 -2.40
CA GLU A 32 10.46 -16.64 -3.34
C GLU A 32 9.87 -16.20 -4.67
N SER A 33 10.37 -15.09 -5.22
CA SER A 33 9.92 -14.51 -6.47
C SER A 33 11.00 -14.60 -7.55
N PRO A 34 10.93 -15.54 -8.50
CA PRO A 34 11.85 -15.56 -9.64
C PRO A 34 11.79 -14.28 -10.47
N HIS A 35 10.58 -13.77 -10.74
CA HIS A 35 10.36 -12.57 -11.54
C HIS A 35 11.05 -11.33 -10.93
N PHE A 36 10.80 -11.06 -9.65
CA PHE A 36 11.43 -9.90 -9.00
C PHE A 36 12.90 -10.13 -8.66
N SER A 37 13.33 -11.38 -8.52
CA SER A 37 14.75 -11.72 -8.38
C SER A 37 15.55 -11.34 -9.62
N GLU A 38 15.00 -11.58 -10.81
CA GLU A 38 15.60 -11.16 -12.08
C GLU A 38 15.66 -9.63 -12.19
N ILE A 39 14.54 -8.95 -11.92
CA ILE A 39 14.45 -7.48 -11.98
C ILE A 39 15.48 -6.82 -11.05
N ALA A 40 15.58 -7.29 -9.82
CA ALA A 40 16.44 -6.71 -8.80
C ALA A 40 17.89 -7.23 -8.84
N SER A 41 18.20 -8.24 -9.66
CA SER A 41 19.47 -8.97 -9.64
C SER A 41 19.86 -9.47 -8.23
N ASN A 42 18.86 -9.90 -7.46
CA ASN A 42 18.96 -10.39 -6.08
C ASN A 42 18.05 -11.62 -5.90
N ARG A 43 18.15 -12.33 -4.78
CA ARG A 43 17.15 -13.35 -4.42
C ARG A 43 16.05 -12.66 -3.60
N VAL A 44 14.90 -12.44 -4.20
CA VAL A 44 13.77 -11.73 -3.60
C VAL A 44 12.76 -12.70 -3.01
N PHE A 45 12.35 -12.42 -1.78
CA PHE A 45 11.30 -13.13 -1.06
C PHE A 45 10.24 -12.12 -0.59
N PHE A 46 8.98 -12.52 -0.62
CA PHE A 46 7.87 -11.74 -0.06
C PHE A 46 7.45 -12.30 1.28
N LYS A 47 7.26 -11.41 2.27
CA LYS A 47 6.56 -11.68 3.52
C LYS A 47 5.12 -11.21 3.37
N PRO A 48 4.16 -12.11 3.07
CA PRO A 48 2.83 -11.73 2.60
C PRO A 48 1.86 -11.41 3.75
N GLU A 49 2.09 -10.31 4.47
CA GLU A 49 1.20 -9.82 5.52
C GLU A 49 -0.17 -9.31 5.01
N ASN A 50 -0.29 -9.10 3.69
CA ASN A 50 -1.58 -8.90 3.01
C ASN A 50 -2.52 -10.11 3.12
N MET A 51 -1.99 -11.28 3.47
CA MET A 51 -2.76 -12.52 3.65
C MET A 51 -3.14 -12.81 5.11
N GLN A 52 -2.90 -11.89 6.04
CA GLN A 52 -3.37 -11.99 7.42
C GLN A 52 -4.91 -12.00 7.50
N ARG A 53 -5.46 -12.51 8.62
CA ARG A 53 -6.93 -12.62 8.84
C ARG A 53 -7.69 -11.32 8.64
N THR A 54 -7.06 -10.17 9.00
CA THR A 54 -7.61 -8.82 8.78
C THR A 54 -7.11 -8.18 7.47
N GLY A 55 -6.43 -8.94 6.61
CA GLY A 55 -5.87 -8.45 5.35
C GLY A 55 -4.65 -7.56 5.51
N ALA A 56 -4.05 -7.44 6.72
CA ALA A 56 -2.86 -6.62 6.96
C ALA A 56 -2.17 -6.99 8.28
N TYR A 57 -0.90 -6.61 8.40
CA TYR A 57 -0.05 -6.84 9.56
C TYR A 57 -0.54 -6.22 10.89
N LYS A 58 -1.39 -5.20 10.81
CA LYS A 58 -1.81 -4.38 11.97
C LYS A 58 -2.41 -5.19 13.13
N VAL A 59 -2.98 -6.34 12.87
CA VAL A 59 -3.51 -7.24 13.89
C VAL A 59 -2.46 -7.65 14.92
N ARG A 60 -1.20 -7.80 14.52
CA ARG A 60 -0.09 -8.20 15.40
C ARG A 60 0.12 -7.19 16.52
N GLY A 61 0.38 -5.93 16.15
CA GLY A 61 0.62 -4.86 17.12
C GLY A 61 -0.61 -4.53 17.97
N ALA A 62 -1.79 -4.48 17.36
CA ALA A 62 -3.04 -4.24 18.09
C ALA A 62 -3.27 -5.33 19.16
N TYR A 63 -3.17 -6.60 18.76
CA TYR A 63 -3.41 -7.72 19.67
C TYR A 63 -2.38 -7.78 20.81
N TYR A 64 -1.09 -7.62 20.50
CA TYR A 64 -0.05 -7.60 21.52
C TYR A 64 -0.22 -6.43 22.49
N LYS A 65 -0.44 -5.21 21.99
CA LYS A 65 -0.71 -4.04 22.84
C LYS A 65 -1.87 -4.28 23.81
N ILE A 66 -2.99 -4.78 23.30
CA ILE A 66 -4.17 -5.08 24.13
C ILE A 66 -3.85 -6.17 25.16
N SER A 67 -2.99 -7.14 24.84
CA SER A 67 -2.57 -8.18 25.78
C SER A 67 -1.78 -7.66 26.99
N THR A 68 -1.06 -6.55 26.81
CA THR A 68 -0.24 -5.94 27.87
C THR A 68 -1.03 -4.99 28.78
N LEU A 69 -2.28 -4.68 28.44
CA LEU A 69 -3.15 -3.86 29.27
C LEU A 69 -3.64 -4.67 30.51
N SER A 70 -3.84 -3.96 31.61
CA SER A 70 -4.49 -4.53 32.78
C SER A 70 -5.92 -4.98 32.46
N GLU A 71 -6.49 -5.84 33.29
CA GLU A 71 -7.87 -6.30 33.12
C GLU A 71 -8.86 -5.14 33.19
N ASP A 72 -8.61 -4.19 34.08
CA ASP A 72 -9.47 -3.01 34.25
C ASP A 72 -9.40 -2.06 33.05
N GLU A 73 -8.21 -1.82 32.46
CA GLU A 73 -8.06 -1.06 31.22
C GLU A 73 -8.81 -1.71 30.06
N ARG A 74 -8.70 -3.02 29.91
CA ARG A 74 -9.46 -3.76 28.88
C ARG A 74 -10.97 -3.67 29.11
N LYS A 75 -11.45 -3.81 30.37
CA LYS A 75 -12.89 -3.76 30.68
C LYS A 75 -13.51 -2.38 30.45
N ARG A 76 -12.76 -1.29 30.67
CA ARG A 76 -13.24 0.06 30.34
C ARG A 76 -13.50 0.22 28.85
N GLY A 77 -12.76 -0.50 28.01
CA GLY A 77 -12.89 -0.51 26.56
C GLY A 77 -11.72 0.19 25.86
N LEU A 78 -11.66 -0.03 24.58
CA LEU A 78 -10.58 0.43 23.71
C LEU A 78 -11.10 1.48 22.74
N ILE A 79 -10.22 2.41 22.33
CA ILE A 79 -10.55 3.38 21.29
C ILE A 79 -9.35 3.61 20.38
N THR A 80 -9.63 3.88 19.11
CA THR A 80 -8.63 4.34 18.13
C THR A 80 -9.28 5.20 17.05
N ALA A 81 -8.45 5.99 16.35
CA ALA A 81 -8.84 6.69 15.13
C ALA A 81 -8.18 6.01 13.93
N SER A 82 -8.99 5.44 13.04
CA SER A 82 -8.51 4.84 11.79
C SER A 82 -9.68 4.40 10.93
N ALA A 83 -9.61 4.62 9.63
CA ALA A 83 -10.58 4.10 8.65
C ALA A 83 -10.05 2.87 7.86
N GLY A 84 -8.89 2.31 8.24
CA GLY A 84 -8.19 1.28 7.48
C GLY A 84 -7.78 0.06 8.31
N ASN A 85 -6.58 -0.43 8.02
CA ASN A 85 -6.02 -1.67 8.58
C ASN A 85 -5.93 -1.67 10.12
N HIS A 86 -5.63 -0.51 10.72
CA HIS A 86 -5.54 -0.43 12.18
C HIS A 86 -6.92 -0.53 12.84
N ALA A 87 -7.94 0.08 12.27
CA ALA A 87 -9.33 -0.05 12.72
C ALA A 87 -9.75 -1.52 12.79
N GLN A 88 -9.53 -2.27 11.72
CA GLN A 88 -9.85 -3.70 11.65
C GLN A 88 -8.98 -4.52 12.61
N GLY A 89 -7.69 -4.18 12.74
CA GLY A 89 -6.78 -4.83 13.68
C GLY A 89 -7.22 -4.68 15.13
N VAL A 90 -7.60 -3.47 15.56
CA VAL A 90 -8.09 -3.20 16.91
C VAL A 90 -9.46 -3.85 17.14
N ALA A 91 -10.40 -3.71 16.21
CA ALA A 91 -11.73 -4.31 16.31
C ALA A 91 -11.65 -5.84 16.43
N TYR A 92 -10.85 -6.49 15.60
CA TYR A 92 -10.62 -7.93 15.65
C TYR A 92 -9.95 -8.37 16.96
N ALA A 93 -8.94 -7.65 17.41
CA ALA A 93 -8.25 -7.94 18.65
C ALA A 93 -9.21 -7.79 19.86
N ALA A 94 -10.00 -6.72 19.90
CA ALA A 94 -11.02 -6.49 20.92
C ALA A 94 -12.07 -7.62 20.95
N GLN A 95 -12.56 -8.03 19.79
CA GLN A 95 -13.48 -9.17 19.66
C GLN A 95 -12.87 -10.45 20.26
N ARG A 96 -11.59 -10.72 20.00
CA ARG A 96 -10.90 -11.89 20.54
C ARG A 96 -10.74 -11.87 22.06
N TYR A 97 -10.61 -10.67 22.65
CA TYR A 97 -10.56 -10.48 24.10
C TYR A 97 -11.94 -10.34 24.75
N GLY A 98 -13.03 -10.24 23.96
CA GLY A 98 -14.37 -10.01 24.47
C GLY A 98 -14.54 -8.64 25.16
N VAL A 99 -13.82 -7.62 24.68
CA VAL A 99 -13.85 -6.27 25.23
C VAL A 99 -14.45 -5.27 24.24
N PRO A 100 -15.11 -4.19 24.71
CA PRO A 100 -15.66 -3.18 23.80
C PRO A 100 -14.57 -2.39 23.10
N ALA A 101 -14.82 -2.02 21.85
CA ALA A 101 -13.94 -1.15 21.07
C ALA A 101 -14.75 -0.08 20.33
N THR A 102 -14.30 1.16 20.41
CA THR A 102 -14.83 2.31 19.67
C THR A 102 -13.81 2.72 18.61
N ILE A 103 -14.25 2.79 17.35
CA ILE A 103 -13.40 3.18 16.23
C ILE A 103 -13.93 4.49 15.67
N VAL A 104 -13.13 5.54 15.72
CA VAL A 104 -13.49 6.85 15.17
C VAL A 104 -12.93 6.96 13.76
N MET A 105 -13.81 7.33 12.82
CA MET A 105 -13.49 7.47 11.38
C MET A 105 -13.97 8.81 10.87
N PRO A 106 -13.31 9.41 9.84
CA PRO A 106 -13.87 10.53 9.11
C PRO A 106 -15.27 10.21 8.55
N ALA A 107 -16.15 11.19 8.51
CA ALA A 107 -17.49 11.04 7.94
C ALA A 107 -17.46 10.69 6.44
N THR A 108 -16.37 11.04 5.75
CA THR A 108 -16.10 10.71 4.34
C THR A 108 -15.67 9.27 4.10
N THR A 109 -15.51 8.46 5.16
CA THR A 109 -15.05 7.06 5.04
C THR A 109 -16.02 6.21 4.22
N PRO A 110 -15.54 5.47 3.20
CA PRO A 110 -16.38 4.58 2.40
C PRO A 110 -17.20 3.60 3.25
N TYR A 111 -18.48 3.48 2.94
CA TYR A 111 -19.44 2.64 3.69
C TYR A 111 -18.94 1.20 3.92
N ILE A 112 -18.28 0.61 2.93
CA ILE A 112 -17.77 -0.76 3.05
C ILE A 112 -16.71 -0.92 4.17
N LYS A 113 -15.90 0.11 4.42
CA LYS A 113 -14.90 0.11 5.50
C LYS A 113 -15.58 0.21 6.87
N VAL A 114 -16.63 1.05 6.98
CA VAL A 114 -17.46 1.18 8.19
C VAL A 114 -18.11 -0.14 8.53
N GLU A 115 -18.78 -0.77 7.57
CA GLU A 115 -19.52 -2.03 7.79
C GLU A 115 -18.58 -3.20 8.12
N ARG A 116 -17.41 -3.29 7.47
CA ARG A 116 -16.40 -4.31 7.83
C ARG A 116 -15.93 -4.17 9.28
N THR A 117 -15.77 -2.95 9.76
CA THR A 117 -15.35 -2.69 11.15
C THR A 117 -16.47 -3.02 12.14
N LYS A 118 -17.73 -2.64 11.85
CA LYS A 118 -18.90 -3.02 12.66
C LYS A 118 -19.12 -4.53 12.70
N ALA A 119 -18.88 -5.23 11.60
CA ALA A 119 -19.00 -6.69 11.52
C ALA A 119 -18.03 -7.42 12.49
N LEU A 120 -16.94 -6.77 12.90
CA LEU A 120 -16.02 -7.23 13.94
C LEU A 120 -16.49 -6.91 15.36
N GLY A 121 -17.69 -6.31 15.52
CA GLY A 121 -18.30 -6.01 16.82
C GLY A 121 -17.90 -4.66 17.43
N ALA A 122 -17.17 -3.81 16.70
CA ALA A 122 -16.79 -2.48 17.19
C ALA A 122 -17.91 -1.44 16.99
N GLU A 123 -18.03 -0.52 17.95
CA GLU A 123 -18.77 0.74 17.77
C GLU A 123 -18.00 1.61 16.77
N VAL A 124 -18.67 2.13 15.74
CA VAL A 124 -18.06 3.09 14.80
C VAL A 124 -18.68 4.45 14.99
N VAL A 125 -17.85 5.44 15.30
CA VAL A 125 -18.21 6.86 15.43
C VAL A 125 -17.66 7.59 14.19
N LEU A 126 -18.52 8.27 13.45
CA LEU A 126 -18.13 9.12 12.32
C LEU A 126 -17.98 10.56 12.84
N ALA A 127 -16.80 11.16 12.66
CA ALA A 127 -16.53 12.51 13.15
C ALA A 127 -15.50 13.23 12.26
N GLY A 128 -15.82 14.48 11.91
CA GLY A 128 -15.01 15.30 11.02
C GLY A 128 -14.95 14.78 9.57
N ASP A 129 -14.29 15.51 8.71
CA ASP A 129 -14.14 15.16 7.29
C ASP A 129 -12.75 14.58 6.97
N VAL A 130 -11.75 14.84 7.83
CA VAL A 130 -10.36 14.39 7.69
C VAL A 130 -9.87 13.61 8.91
N TYR A 131 -8.75 12.90 8.73
CA TYR A 131 -8.17 12.06 9.78
C TYR A 131 -7.87 12.80 11.08
N ASP A 132 -7.31 14.01 11.00
CA ASP A 132 -6.92 14.78 12.19
C ASP A 132 -8.13 15.16 13.06
N GLU A 133 -9.27 15.45 12.46
CA GLU A 133 -10.52 15.72 13.18
C GLU A 133 -11.08 14.45 13.86
N ALA A 134 -11.07 13.34 13.14
CA ALA A 134 -11.45 12.04 13.72
C ALA A 134 -10.51 11.64 14.88
N TYR A 135 -9.21 11.90 14.73
CA TYR A 135 -8.22 11.65 15.78
C TYR A 135 -8.46 12.52 17.02
N ALA A 136 -8.68 13.82 16.84
CA ALA A 136 -9.01 14.72 17.94
C ALA A 136 -10.28 14.25 18.69
N ARG A 137 -11.34 13.88 17.95
CA ARG A 137 -12.56 13.34 18.56
C ARG A 137 -12.33 12.01 19.29
N ALA A 138 -11.45 11.16 18.78
CA ALA A 138 -11.10 9.93 19.47
C ALA A 138 -10.39 10.17 20.80
N LEU A 139 -9.54 11.19 20.88
CA LEU A 139 -8.88 11.58 22.14
C LEU A 139 -9.89 12.15 23.15
N GLU A 140 -10.82 13.01 22.72
CA GLU A 140 -11.89 13.51 23.57
C GLU A 140 -12.75 12.36 24.13
N LEU A 141 -13.18 11.43 23.27
CA LEU A 141 -13.96 10.26 23.69
C LEU A 141 -13.18 9.34 24.62
N ALA A 142 -11.86 9.21 24.41
CA ALA A 142 -11.00 8.44 25.30
C ALA A 142 -11.03 9.01 26.73
N GLU A 143 -10.95 10.33 26.88
CA GLU A 143 -11.03 11.02 28.16
C GLU A 143 -12.45 10.98 28.75
N GLU A 144 -13.48 11.34 27.95
CA GLU A 144 -14.89 11.35 28.39
C GLU A 144 -15.37 10.00 28.91
N ARG A 145 -14.94 8.89 28.29
CA ARG A 145 -15.41 7.52 28.58
C ARG A 145 -14.36 6.66 29.28
N GLU A 146 -13.20 7.24 29.67
CA GLU A 146 -12.06 6.55 30.27
C GLU A 146 -11.55 5.35 29.47
N LEU A 147 -11.61 5.43 28.11
CA LEU A 147 -11.20 4.37 27.21
C LEU A 147 -9.69 4.35 27.00
N THR A 148 -9.13 3.15 26.80
CA THR A 148 -7.72 3.02 26.50
C THR A 148 -7.46 3.25 25.01
N PHE A 149 -6.67 4.29 24.70
CA PHE A 149 -6.32 4.62 23.32
C PHE A 149 -5.24 3.67 22.78
N VAL A 150 -5.52 3.00 21.66
CA VAL A 150 -4.58 2.13 20.95
C VAL A 150 -4.05 2.86 19.72
N HIS A 151 -2.84 3.43 19.84
CA HIS A 151 -2.26 4.26 18.80
C HIS A 151 -1.83 3.42 17.56
N PRO A 152 -2.07 3.88 16.31
CA PRO A 152 -1.77 3.11 15.10
C PRO A 152 -0.29 2.85 14.82
N PHE A 153 0.64 3.62 15.40
CA PHE A 153 2.09 3.48 15.17
C PHE A 153 2.98 4.06 16.29
N ASN A 154 2.59 5.15 16.97
CA ASN A 154 3.42 5.82 17.96
C ASN A 154 3.25 5.21 19.36
N ASP A 155 3.43 3.91 19.46
CA ASP A 155 3.32 3.11 20.69
C ASP A 155 4.33 1.96 20.63
N LEU A 156 5.19 1.85 21.66
CA LEU A 156 6.25 0.85 21.71
C LEU A 156 5.71 -0.58 21.81
N GLY A 157 4.58 -0.77 22.50
CA GLY A 157 3.91 -2.08 22.57
C GLY A 157 3.35 -2.51 21.21
N VAL A 158 2.71 -1.57 20.49
CA VAL A 158 2.26 -1.82 19.11
C VAL A 158 3.46 -2.16 18.23
N ALA A 159 4.54 -1.38 18.28
CA ALA A 159 5.76 -1.63 17.52
C ALA A 159 6.39 -2.99 17.85
N THR A 160 6.40 -3.40 19.13
CA THR A 160 6.88 -4.73 19.56
C THR A 160 6.07 -5.85 18.90
N GLY A 161 4.74 -5.75 18.90
CA GLY A 161 3.89 -6.72 18.22
C GLY A 161 4.16 -6.79 16.71
N GLN A 162 4.36 -5.64 16.04
CA GLN A 162 4.68 -5.59 14.59
C GLN A 162 6.05 -6.22 14.29
N GLY A 163 7.00 -6.08 15.20
CA GLY A 163 8.36 -6.62 15.04
C GLY A 163 8.40 -8.16 14.97
N THR A 164 7.37 -8.86 15.42
CA THR A 164 7.28 -10.32 15.30
C THR A 164 7.40 -10.83 13.87
N ILE A 165 7.15 -9.97 12.88
CA ILE A 165 7.40 -10.25 11.46
C ILE A 165 8.88 -10.57 11.21
N ALA A 166 9.78 -9.79 11.81
CA ALA A 166 11.23 -10.05 11.68
C ALA A 166 11.64 -11.37 12.32
N MET A 167 10.99 -11.79 13.42
CA MET A 167 11.22 -13.12 14.01
C MET A 167 10.92 -14.23 13.02
N GLU A 168 9.74 -14.17 12.38
CA GLU A 168 9.31 -15.16 11.38
C GLU A 168 10.24 -15.14 10.16
N ILE A 169 10.65 -13.96 9.67
CA ILE A 169 11.60 -13.83 8.55
C ILE A 169 12.91 -14.52 8.86
N VAL A 170 13.51 -14.24 10.02
CA VAL A 170 14.81 -14.82 10.39
C VAL A 170 14.71 -16.31 10.67
N GLN A 171 13.60 -16.81 11.21
CA GLN A 171 13.35 -18.23 11.38
C GLN A 171 13.27 -18.99 10.06
N GLU A 172 12.64 -18.42 9.04
CA GLU A 172 12.51 -19.06 7.72
C GLU A 172 13.72 -18.83 6.81
N LEU A 173 14.40 -17.67 6.94
CA LEU A 173 15.57 -17.28 6.16
C LEU A 173 16.69 -16.75 7.08
N PRO A 174 17.42 -17.62 7.80
CA PRO A 174 18.43 -17.19 8.77
C PRO A 174 19.57 -16.34 8.20
N LEU A 175 19.82 -16.47 6.89
CA LEU A 175 20.85 -15.72 6.17
C LEU A 175 20.25 -14.62 5.30
N VAL A 176 19.18 -13.95 5.75
CA VAL A 176 18.64 -12.76 5.09
C VAL A 176 19.68 -11.63 5.18
N ASP A 177 19.93 -10.96 4.05
CA ASP A 177 20.83 -9.80 3.98
C ASP A 177 20.08 -8.48 4.19
N TYR A 178 18.90 -8.33 3.54
CA TYR A 178 18.13 -7.10 3.55
C TYR A 178 16.64 -7.35 3.82
N ILE A 179 16.03 -6.47 4.58
CA ILE A 179 14.57 -6.42 4.77
C ILE A 179 14.09 -5.04 4.32
N LEU A 180 13.18 -5.01 3.33
CA LEU A 180 12.49 -3.79 2.90
C LEU A 180 11.18 -3.67 3.68
N VAL A 181 10.93 -2.51 4.29
CA VAL A 181 9.77 -2.27 5.13
C VAL A 181 9.07 -0.97 4.75
N PRO A 182 7.74 -0.97 4.50
CA PRO A 182 7.03 0.26 4.18
C PRO A 182 6.90 1.14 5.42
N ILE A 183 7.06 2.44 5.25
CA ILE A 183 6.98 3.45 6.31
C ILE A 183 5.86 4.44 6.03
N GLY A 184 4.95 4.58 7.01
CA GLY A 184 4.11 5.74 7.20
C GLY A 184 4.54 6.42 8.51
N GLY A 185 3.79 6.26 9.61
CA GLY A 185 4.18 6.79 10.92
C GLY A 185 5.38 6.11 11.60
N GLY A 186 5.84 4.94 11.09
CA GLY A 186 7.10 4.29 11.50
C GLY A 186 6.96 3.08 12.42
N GLY A 187 5.78 2.76 12.96
CA GLY A 187 5.63 1.70 13.98
C GLY A 187 6.04 0.30 13.50
N LEU A 188 5.72 -0.08 12.26
CA LEU A 188 6.15 -1.35 11.67
C LEU A 188 7.67 -1.41 11.54
N ALA A 189 8.24 -0.39 10.92
CA ALA A 189 9.68 -0.30 10.68
C ALA A 189 10.48 -0.30 11.98
N THR A 190 9.96 0.35 13.04
CA THR A 190 10.56 0.33 14.38
C THR A 190 10.65 -1.08 14.94
N GLY A 191 9.54 -1.82 14.94
CA GLY A 191 9.52 -3.18 15.45
C GLY A 191 10.44 -4.11 14.65
N VAL A 192 10.30 -4.08 13.30
CA VAL A 192 11.09 -4.92 12.39
C VAL A 192 12.58 -4.62 12.49
N SER A 193 12.98 -3.34 12.41
CA SER A 193 14.40 -2.98 12.43
C SER A 193 15.05 -3.25 13.79
N THR A 194 14.33 -2.97 14.88
CA THR A 194 14.87 -3.23 16.22
C THR A 194 15.10 -4.71 16.44
N LEU A 195 14.10 -5.55 16.12
CA LEU A 195 14.27 -7.00 16.30
C LEU A 195 15.32 -7.58 15.34
N ALA A 196 15.34 -7.15 14.08
CA ALA A 196 16.35 -7.59 13.13
C ALA A 196 17.78 -7.31 13.65
N LYS A 197 18.04 -6.11 14.18
CA LYS A 197 19.34 -5.75 14.76
C LYS A 197 19.67 -6.51 16.05
N LEU A 198 18.68 -6.83 16.88
CA LEU A 198 18.87 -7.66 18.07
C LEU A 198 19.21 -9.12 17.72
N LEU A 199 18.61 -9.68 16.67
CA LEU A 199 18.87 -11.05 16.24
C LEU A 199 20.17 -11.17 15.46
N ASN A 200 20.44 -10.25 14.56
CA ASN A 200 21.65 -10.19 13.76
C ASN A 200 21.93 -8.76 13.28
N PRO A 201 22.93 -8.05 13.85
CA PRO A 201 23.22 -6.67 13.49
C PRO A 201 23.72 -6.48 12.05
N HIS A 202 24.07 -7.56 11.34
CA HIS A 202 24.44 -7.50 9.92
C HIS A 202 23.25 -7.41 8.98
N ILE A 203 22.04 -7.76 9.42
CA ILE A 203 20.83 -7.58 8.61
C ILE A 203 20.63 -6.10 8.37
N LYS A 204 20.48 -5.72 7.10
CA LYS A 204 20.18 -4.36 6.69
C LYS A 204 18.68 -4.15 6.57
N VAL A 205 18.16 -3.07 7.16
CA VAL A 205 16.75 -2.71 7.08
C VAL A 205 16.60 -1.39 6.34
N ILE A 206 15.93 -1.45 5.19
CA ILE A 206 15.67 -0.29 4.33
C ILE A 206 14.21 0.09 4.47
N GLY A 207 13.96 1.32 4.88
CA GLY A 207 12.63 1.91 4.88
C GLY A 207 12.20 2.30 3.47
N VAL A 208 10.91 2.19 3.16
CA VAL A 208 10.36 2.66 1.89
C VAL A 208 9.16 3.55 2.14
N GLU A 209 9.20 4.77 1.61
CA GLU A 209 8.14 5.76 1.69
C GLU A 209 7.63 6.15 0.31
N PRO A 210 6.36 6.56 0.16
CA PRO A 210 5.92 7.23 -1.05
C PRO A 210 6.58 8.62 -1.14
N ALA A 211 7.02 9.02 -2.32
CA ALA A 211 7.68 10.31 -2.52
C ALA A 211 6.79 11.49 -2.08
N GLY A 212 5.47 11.38 -2.29
CA GLY A 212 4.48 12.37 -1.87
C GLY A 212 4.19 12.42 -0.37
N ALA A 213 4.79 11.55 0.48
CA ALA A 213 4.60 11.52 1.93
C ALA A 213 5.86 11.00 2.66
N ALA A 214 7.04 11.52 2.31
CA ALA A 214 8.34 11.08 2.83
C ALA A 214 8.73 11.79 4.14
N CYS A 215 7.88 11.73 5.16
CA CYS A 215 8.09 12.43 6.43
C CYS A 215 9.22 11.84 7.28
N MET A 216 9.44 10.53 7.21
CA MET A 216 10.54 9.87 7.92
C MET A 216 11.88 10.22 7.31
N LYS A 217 11.99 10.24 5.97
CA LYS A 217 13.21 10.67 5.27
C LYS A 217 13.58 12.09 5.66
N ALA A 218 12.62 13.04 5.58
CA ALA A 218 12.84 14.42 5.99
C ALA A 218 13.29 14.51 7.46
N SER A 219 12.69 13.70 8.35
CA SER A 219 13.04 13.68 9.78
C SER A 219 14.44 13.12 10.04
N LEU A 220 14.84 12.05 9.33
CA LEU A 220 16.20 11.49 9.45
C LEU A 220 17.27 12.45 8.94
N GLU A 221 17.01 13.14 7.83
CA GLU A 221 17.90 14.18 7.27
C GLU A 221 18.04 15.38 8.22
N ALA A 222 16.95 15.77 8.88
CA ALA A 222 16.94 16.86 9.86
C ALA A 222 17.50 16.47 11.23
N GLY A 223 17.56 15.17 11.55
CA GLY A 223 17.96 14.66 12.86
C GLY A 223 16.90 14.80 13.97
N HIS A 224 15.68 15.24 13.63
CA HIS A 224 14.53 15.37 14.53
C HIS A 224 13.23 15.16 13.74
N VAL A 225 12.14 14.91 14.45
CA VAL A 225 10.82 14.74 13.84
C VAL A 225 10.42 16.02 13.08
N VAL A 226 10.05 15.85 11.80
CA VAL A 226 9.60 16.92 10.90
C VAL A 226 8.18 16.63 10.46
N LYS A 227 7.30 17.64 10.57
CA LYS A 227 5.95 17.60 10.02
C LYS A 227 5.96 18.19 8.61
N LEU A 228 5.52 17.39 7.63
CA LEU A 228 5.34 17.86 6.25
C LEU A 228 4.13 18.80 6.16
N PRO A 229 4.21 19.88 5.38
CA PRO A 229 3.10 20.81 5.22
C PRO A 229 1.92 20.20 4.45
N HIS A 230 2.20 19.23 3.59
CA HIS A 230 1.22 18.54 2.75
C HIS A 230 1.72 17.14 2.40
N VAL A 231 0.78 16.22 2.23
CA VAL A 231 1.04 14.86 1.71
C VAL A 231 0.06 14.57 0.57
N SER A 232 0.56 13.91 -0.47
CA SER A 232 -0.24 13.50 -1.63
C SER A 232 0.32 12.20 -2.18
N THR A 233 -0.39 11.10 -2.02
CA THR A 233 -0.03 9.78 -2.55
C THR A 233 -1.25 8.87 -2.59
N ILE A 234 -1.24 7.91 -3.52
CA ILE A 234 -2.25 6.83 -3.57
C ILE A 234 -2.03 5.77 -2.48
N ALA A 235 -0.91 5.80 -1.77
CA ALA A 235 -0.57 4.87 -0.70
C ALA A 235 -1.18 5.31 0.65
N ASP A 236 -2.51 5.28 0.75
CA ASP A 236 -3.32 5.78 1.88
C ASP A 236 -2.80 5.34 3.26
N GLY A 237 -2.41 4.07 3.41
CA GLY A 237 -1.94 3.51 4.68
C GLY A 237 -0.60 4.07 5.18
N THR A 238 0.12 4.80 4.30
CA THR A 238 1.41 5.44 4.59
C THR A 238 1.39 6.95 4.34
N ALA A 239 0.25 7.55 4.02
CA ALA A 239 0.07 8.98 3.84
C ALA A 239 0.06 9.72 5.18
N VAL A 240 1.21 9.81 5.83
CA VAL A 240 1.40 10.38 7.16
C VAL A 240 2.24 11.66 7.05
N GLN A 241 1.79 12.74 7.70
CA GLN A 241 2.51 14.02 7.68
C GLN A 241 3.69 14.06 8.65
N GLU A 242 3.64 13.32 9.73
CA GLU A 242 4.60 13.38 10.83
C GLU A 242 4.86 11.98 11.41
N PRO A 243 6.12 11.56 11.55
CA PRO A 243 6.43 10.28 12.20
C PRO A 243 6.15 10.34 13.70
N GLY A 244 5.99 9.16 14.32
CA GLY A 244 5.85 9.09 15.78
C GLY A 244 7.12 9.52 16.51
N ASP A 245 6.97 10.40 17.49
CA ASP A 245 8.09 10.92 18.30
C ASP A 245 8.72 9.84 19.18
N LYS A 246 7.92 8.93 19.75
CA LYS A 246 8.39 7.82 20.61
C LYS A 246 9.19 6.78 19.85
N ILE A 247 8.88 6.59 18.55
CA ILE A 247 9.51 5.54 17.73
C ILE A 247 10.67 6.08 16.88
N PHE A 248 10.73 7.37 16.64
CA PHE A 248 11.76 8.00 15.80
C PHE A 248 13.21 7.70 16.24
N PRO A 249 13.57 7.77 17.57
CA PRO A 249 14.94 7.45 18.01
C PRO A 249 15.39 6.03 17.66
N TYR A 250 14.47 5.08 17.60
CA TYR A 250 14.77 3.70 17.19
C TYR A 250 15.05 3.61 15.70
N LEU A 251 14.27 4.30 14.88
CA LEU A 251 14.46 4.32 13.43
C LEU A 251 15.76 5.04 13.04
N GLN A 252 16.06 6.15 13.69
CA GLN A 252 17.30 6.88 13.49
C GLN A 252 18.54 6.00 13.74
N ARG A 253 18.47 5.09 14.71
CA ARG A 253 19.55 4.16 15.04
C ARG A 253 19.60 2.90 14.17
N ASN A 254 18.44 2.35 13.79
CA ASN A 254 18.33 0.99 13.30
C ASN A 254 18.09 0.89 11.77
N LEU A 255 17.64 1.95 11.10
CA LEU A 255 17.50 1.95 9.64
C LEU A 255 18.86 2.13 8.97
N ASP A 256 19.12 1.35 7.95
CA ASP A 256 20.35 1.43 7.14
C ASP A 256 20.16 2.33 5.91
N GLY A 257 18.92 2.72 5.60
CA GLY A 257 18.60 3.65 4.51
C GLY A 257 17.10 3.80 4.32
N ILE A 258 16.74 4.77 3.49
CA ILE A 258 15.37 5.01 3.03
C ILE A 258 15.35 5.17 1.51
N ILE A 259 14.39 4.49 0.86
CA ILE A 259 14.05 4.66 -0.55
C ILE A 259 12.69 5.35 -0.63
N THR A 260 12.55 6.30 -1.54
CA THR A 260 11.26 6.88 -1.91
C THR A 260 10.84 6.39 -3.28
N VAL A 261 9.54 6.10 -3.46
CA VAL A 261 8.98 5.63 -4.74
C VAL A 261 7.81 6.52 -5.15
N GLU A 262 7.64 6.71 -6.44
CA GLU A 262 6.54 7.49 -7.01
C GLU A 262 5.25 6.65 -7.11
N ASP A 263 4.10 7.32 -7.13
CA ASP A 263 2.79 6.65 -7.21
C ASP A 263 2.63 5.82 -8.49
N GLU A 264 3.22 6.28 -9.61
CA GLU A 264 3.24 5.56 -10.88
C GLU A 264 3.96 4.21 -10.78
N GLU A 265 4.99 4.11 -9.95
CA GLU A 265 5.73 2.87 -9.73
C GLU A 265 4.89 1.85 -8.93
N LEU A 266 4.01 2.32 -8.05
CA LEU A 266 3.06 1.46 -7.32
C LEU A 266 2.04 0.84 -8.27
N ILE A 267 1.56 1.61 -9.26
CA ILE A 267 0.64 1.13 -10.29
C ILE A 267 1.30 0.00 -11.10
N VAL A 268 2.55 0.19 -11.51
CA VAL A 268 3.32 -0.85 -12.21
C VAL A 268 3.52 -2.09 -11.34
N ALA A 269 3.93 -1.88 -10.07
CA ALA A 269 4.13 -2.96 -9.11
C ALA A 269 2.85 -3.77 -8.85
N PHE A 270 1.68 -3.11 -8.82
CA PHE A 270 0.40 -3.78 -8.68
C PHE A 270 0.15 -4.78 -9.82
N LEU A 271 0.31 -4.33 -11.08
CA LEU A 271 0.14 -5.23 -12.23
C LEU A 271 1.13 -6.40 -12.19
N ASP A 272 2.40 -6.13 -11.84
CA ASP A 272 3.41 -7.19 -11.73
C ASP A 272 3.01 -8.23 -10.66
N MET A 273 2.47 -7.80 -9.52
CA MET A 273 2.01 -8.71 -8.47
C MET A 273 0.81 -9.54 -8.93
N VAL A 274 -0.17 -8.93 -9.60
CA VAL A 274 -1.35 -9.64 -10.12
C VAL A 274 -0.95 -10.62 -11.23
N GLU A 275 -0.12 -10.20 -12.18
CA GLU A 275 0.26 -11.01 -13.34
C GLU A 275 1.21 -12.17 -12.98
N ASN A 276 2.17 -11.96 -12.06
CA ASN A 276 3.21 -12.94 -11.77
C ASN A 276 2.99 -13.73 -10.47
N HIS A 277 2.31 -13.13 -9.46
CA HIS A 277 2.09 -13.76 -8.15
C HIS A 277 0.63 -14.09 -7.85
N LYS A 278 -0.32 -13.58 -8.66
CA LYS A 278 -1.77 -13.75 -8.43
C LYS A 278 -2.22 -13.23 -7.05
N MET A 279 -1.51 -12.21 -6.55
CA MET A 279 -1.77 -11.59 -5.26
C MET A 279 -2.24 -10.15 -5.39
N ILE A 280 -3.23 -9.79 -4.57
CA ILE A 280 -3.68 -8.41 -4.39
C ILE A 280 -2.94 -7.83 -3.19
N VAL A 281 -2.21 -6.75 -3.44
CA VAL A 281 -1.48 -5.98 -2.44
C VAL A 281 -1.94 -4.53 -2.54
N GLU A 282 -2.28 -3.91 -1.41
CA GLU A 282 -2.68 -2.50 -1.38
C GLU A 282 -1.49 -1.57 -1.68
N ASN A 283 -1.76 -0.33 -2.09
CA ASN A 283 -0.71 0.60 -2.53
C ASN A 283 0.41 0.79 -1.49
N SER A 284 0.10 0.88 -0.20
CA SER A 284 1.11 0.96 0.87
C SER A 284 1.96 -0.32 0.99
N GLY A 285 1.40 -1.48 0.69
CA GLY A 285 2.12 -2.75 0.68
C GLY A 285 3.01 -2.91 -0.56
N LEU A 286 2.69 -2.21 -1.66
CA LEU A 286 3.46 -2.22 -2.90
C LEU A 286 4.73 -1.36 -2.85
N LEU A 287 4.87 -0.48 -1.86
CA LEU A 287 6.07 0.37 -1.69
C LEU A 287 7.35 -0.45 -1.77
N THR A 288 7.43 -1.55 -1.01
CA THR A 288 8.60 -2.41 -0.98
C THR A 288 8.82 -3.21 -2.26
N VAL A 289 7.76 -3.46 -3.03
CA VAL A 289 7.83 -4.12 -4.35
C VAL A 289 8.39 -3.15 -5.39
N ALA A 290 7.87 -1.91 -5.42
CA ALA A 290 8.37 -0.85 -6.31
C ALA A 290 9.85 -0.54 -6.04
N ALA A 291 10.24 -0.47 -4.76
CA ALA A 291 11.61 -0.20 -4.32
C ALA A 291 12.65 -1.25 -4.79
N LEU A 292 12.23 -2.47 -5.17
CA LEU A 292 13.13 -3.49 -5.70
C LEU A 292 13.88 -3.05 -6.97
N ARG A 293 13.33 -2.08 -7.70
CA ARG A 293 13.96 -1.50 -8.91
C ARG A 293 15.02 -0.45 -8.61
N HIS A 294 15.07 0.03 -7.36
CA HIS A 294 16.00 1.09 -6.89
C HIS A 294 17.18 0.55 -6.08
N LEU A 295 17.30 -0.79 -5.96
CA LEU A 295 18.40 -1.38 -5.21
C LEU A 295 19.72 -1.22 -5.98
N ASP A 296 20.73 -0.70 -5.30
CA ASP A 296 22.09 -0.43 -5.83
C ASP A 296 23.09 -1.56 -5.56
N PHE A 297 22.60 -2.70 -5.07
CA PHE A 297 23.38 -3.90 -4.75
C PHE A 297 22.79 -5.15 -5.43
N THR A 298 23.60 -6.19 -5.60
CA THR A 298 23.24 -7.43 -6.29
C THR A 298 23.68 -8.67 -5.52
N GLY A 299 23.09 -9.83 -5.84
CA GLY A 299 23.49 -11.14 -5.28
C GLY A 299 23.11 -11.34 -3.81
N LYS A 300 22.17 -10.54 -3.28
CA LYS A 300 21.72 -10.58 -1.88
C LYS A 300 20.39 -11.29 -1.73
N LYS A 301 20.10 -11.75 -0.51
CA LYS A 301 18.78 -12.25 -0.11
C LYS A 301 17.99 -11.09 0.48
N VAL A 302 16.95 -10.70 -0.22
CA VAL A 302 16.12 -9.54 0.09
C VAL A 302 14.70 -9.99 0.43
N VAL A 303 14.19 -9.61 1.59
CA VAL A 303 12.80 -9.82 1.96
C VAL A 303 12.03 -8.52 1.84
N SER A 304 10.99 -8.51 1.02
CA SER A 304 10.04 -7.40 0.86
C SER A 304 8.77 -7.70 1.65
N ILE A 305 8.38 -6.83 2.59
CA ILE A 305 7.18 -7.00 3.40
C ILE A 305 5.98 -6.43 2.67
N LEU A 306 5.04 -7.29 2.27
CA LEU A 306 3.75 -6.91 1.70
C LEU A 306 2.78 -6.60 2.85
N SER A 307 2.72 -5.36 3.30
CA SER A 307 2.13 -4.98 4.58
C SER A 307 0.61 -5.15 4.68
N GLY A 308 -0.12 -5.08 3.56
CA GLY A 308 -1.57 -5.23 3.51
C GLY A 308 -2.11 -5.44 2.11
N GLY A 309 -3.38 -5.87 2.03
CA GLY A 309 -4.11 -6.13 0.79
C GLY A 309 -5.54 -5.59 0.79
N ASN A 310 -5.91 -4.73 1.72
CA ASN A 310 -7.26 -4.20 1.89
C ASN A 310 -7.57 -3.07 0.88
N MET A 311 -7.46 -3.39 -0.40
CA MET A 311 -7.84 -2.50 -1.49
C MET A 311 -9.33 -2.71 -1.84
N ASP A 312 -10.06 -1.64 -2.08
CA ASP A 312 -11.42 -1.74 -2.58
C ASP A 312 -11.44 -1.99 -4.10
N VAL A 313 -12.55 -2.58 -4.60
CA VAL A 313 -12.66 -3.01 -5.99
C VAL A 313 -12.64 -1.83 -6.98
N ILE A 314 -13.14 -0.66 -6.58
CA ILE A 314 -13.17 0.54 -7.42
C ILE A 314 -11.73 1.06 -7.59
N THR A 315 -11.00 1.20 -6.47
CA THR A 315 -9.57 1.56 -6.49
C THR A 315 -8.77 0.56 -7.33
N MET A 316 -9.02 -0.74 -7.14
CA MET A 316 -8.34 -1.79 -7.92
C MET A 316 -8.60 -1.62 -9.43
N SER A 317 -9.87 -1.39 -9.82
CA SER A 317 -10.23 -1.15 -11.22
C SER A 317 -9.49 0.05 -11.79
N SER A 318 -9.43 1.15 -11.04
CA SER A 318 -8.71 2.36 -11.46
C SER A 318 -7.21 2.10 -11.62
N VAL A 319 -6.56 1.43 -10.67
CA VAL A 319 -5.13 1.10 -10.73
C VAL A 319 -4.83 0.19 -11.93
N VAL A 320 -5.68 -0.82 -12.19
CA VAL A 320 -5.53 -1.70 -13.37
C VAL A 320 -5.62 -0.89 -14.66
N GLN A 321 -6.62 -0.03 -14.80
CA GLN A 321 -6.81 0.77 -16.01
C GLN A 321 -5.61 1.69 -16.25
N HIS A 322 -5.17 2.44 -15.24
CA HIS A 322 -3.99 3.30 -15.33
C HIS A 322 -2.72 2.52 -15.68
N GLY A 323 -2.52 1.37 -15.07
CA GLY A 323 -1.37 0.54 -15.34
C GLY A 323 -1.35 -0.05 -16.75
N LEU A 324 -2.49 -0.42 -17.32
CA LEU A 324 -2.59 -0.85 -18.71
C LEU A 324 -2.28 0.29 -19.68
N ILE A 325 -2.70 1.52 -19.36
CA ILE A 325 -2.37 2.73 -20.13
C ILE A 325 -0.87 3.03 -20.05
N GLN A 326 -0.27 3.01 -18.84
CA GLN A 326 1.16 3.24 -18.65
C GLN A 326 2.06 2.25 -19.40
N ARG A 327 1.61 0.99 -19.53
CA ARG A 327 2.31 -0.06 -20.29
C ARG A 327 2.01 -0.07 -21.78
N ASP A 328 1.32 0.97 -22.29
CA ASP A 328 0.86 1.02 -23.68
C ASP A 328 0.06 -0.22 -24.15
N ARG A 329 -0.56 -0.92 -23.20
CA ARG A 329 -1.45 -2.06 -23.49
C ARG A 329 -2.85 -1.58 -23.87
N ILE A 330 -3.23 -0.38 -23.45
CA ILE A 330 -4.42 0.34 -23.90
C ILE A 330 -4.02 1.77 -24.22
N PHE A 331 -4.41 2.24 -25.40
CA PHE A 331 -4.19 3.62 -25.83
C PHE A 331 -5.32 4.10 -26.73
N THR A 332 -5.51 5.40 -26.84
CA THR A 332 -6.54 5.99 -27.70
C THR A 332 -5.89 6.82 -28.80
N VAL A 333 -6.36 6.63 -30.01
CA VAL A 333 -6.04 7.48 -31.15
C VAL A 333 -7.26 8.29 -31.55
N SER A 334 -7.06 9.55 -31.87
CA SER A 334 -8.03 10.44 -32.52
C SER A 334 -7.63 10.62 -33.98
N VAL A 335 -8.55 10.33 -34.89
CA VAL A 335 -8.34 10.48 -36.33
C VAL A 335 -9.46 11.38 -36.90
N LEU A 336 -9.08 12.43 -37.61
CA LEU A 336 -10.02 13.27 -38.34
C LEU A 336 -10.27 12.66 -39.72
N LEU A 337 -11.53 12.42 -40.06
CA LEU A 337 -11.98 11.76 -41.27
C LEU A 337 -12.92 12.67 -42.07
N PRO A 338 -12.95 12.52 -43.41
CA PRO A 338 -14.05 13.04 -44.22
C PRO A 338 -15.39 12.41 -43.81
N ASP A 339 -16.45 13.16 -43.85
CA ASP A 339 -17.82 12.64 -43.62
C ASP A 339 -18.29 11.88 -44.87
N ARG A 340 -17.86 10.63 -44.99
CA ARG A 340 -18.17 9.72 -46.10
C ARG A 340 -18.42 8.31 -45.59
N PRO A 341 -19.35 7.53 -46.23
CA PRO A 341 -19.53 6.13 -45.92
C PRO A 341 -18.23 5.34 -46.16
N GLY A 342 -17.87 4.44 -45.22
CA GLY A 342 -16.70 3.54 -45.35
C GLY A 342 -15.44 4.01 -44.63
N GLU A 343 -15.28 5.30 -44.29
CA GLU A 343 -14.05 5.81 -43.66
C GLU A 343 -13.75 5.14 -42.31
N LEU A 344 -14.77 4.94 -41.49
CA LEU A 344 -14.66 4.21 -40.22
C LEU A 344 -14.17 2.75 -40.45
N VAL A 345 -14.70 2.07 -41.48
CA VAL A 345 -14.31 0.71 -41.82
C VAL A 345 -12.83 0.64 -42.22
N ASN A 346 -12.34 1.63 -43.00
CA ASN A 346 -10.94 1.70 -43.39
C ASN A 346 -10.01 1.82 -42.19
N VAL A 347 -10.33 2.66 -41.21
CA VAL A 347 -9.54 2.80 -39.97
C VAL A 347 -9.56 1.49 -39.16
N ALA A 348 -10.76 0.91 -38.95
CA ALA A 348 -10.91 -0.34 -38.19
C ALA A 348 -10.16 -1.51 -38.86
N GLN A 349 -10.14 -1.57 -40.20
CA GLN A 349 -9.44 -2.59 -40.93
C GLN A 349 -7.92 -2.50 -40.72
N VAL A 350 -7.34 -1.31 -40.79
CA VAL A 350 -5.91 -1.10 -40.52
C VAL A 350 -5.52 -1.55 -39.10
N ILE A 351 -6.35 -1.22 -38.11
CA ILE A 351 -6.12 -1.66 -36.72
C ILE A 351 -6.16 -3.18 -36.62
N ALA A 352 -7.17 -3.82 -37.25
CA ALA A 352 -7.32 -5.27 -37.24
C ALA A 352 -6.17 -5.98 -37.97
N GLU A 353 -5.74 -5.50 -39.15
CA GLU A 353 -4.60 -6.01 -39.91
C GLU A 353 -3.29 -5.91 -39.10
N SER A 354 -3.18 -4.87 -38.28
CA SER A 354 -2.07 -4.67 -37.35
C SER A 354 -2.23 -5.49 -36.05
N LYS A 355 -3.27 -6.32 -35.87
CA LYS A 355 -3.60 -7.13 -34.70
C LYS A 355 -3.96 -6.30 -33.45
N GLY A 356 -4.35 -5.05 -33.60
CA GLY A 356 -4.95 -4.24 -32.56
C GLY A 356 -6.41 -4.67 -32.33
N ASN A 357 -6.85 -4.72 -31.06
CA ASN A 357 -8.24 -4.99 -30.71
C ASN A 357 -8.92 -3.70 -30.31
N VAL A 358 -10.06 -3.37 -30.92
CA VAL A 358 -10.84 -2.17 -30.59
C VAL A 358 -11.65 -2.41 -29.33
N VAL A 359 -11.35 -1.68 -28.25
CA VAL A 359 -12.04 -1.73 -26.95
C VAL A 359 -13.23 -0.76 -26.93
N ARG A 360 -13.00 0.44 -27.46
CA ARG A 360 -14.03 1.50 -27.50
C ARG A 360 -13.87 2.32 -28.77
N LEU A 361 -15.00 2.79 -29.27
CA LEU A 361 -15.07 3.64 -30.45
C LEU A 361 -16.09 4.75 -30.24
N ASP A 362 -15.65 6.00 -30.38
CA ASP A 362 -16.49 7.19 -30.32
C ASP A 362 -16.42 7.90 -31.69
N HIS A 363 -17.56 8.03 -32.35
CA HIS A 363 -17.70 8.65 -33.66
C HIS A 363 -18.47 9.96 -33.55
N ASN A 364 -17.78 11.09 -33.66
CA ASN A 364 -18.36 12.43 -33.54
C ASN A 364 -18.39 13.13 -34.89
N GLN A 365 -19.61 13.38 -35.44
CA GLN A 365 -19.85 14.03 -36.73
C GLN A 365 -19.91 15.55 -36.64
N PHE A 366 -19.91 16.15 -35.46
CA PHE A 366 -20.14 17.59 -35.26
C PHE A 366 -18.92 18.39 -34.82
N VAL A 367 -17.71 17.91 -35.17
CA VAL A 367 -16.47 18.53 -34.74
C VAL A 367 -16.17 19.83 -35.48
N THR A 368 -16.49 19.87 -36.81
CA THR A 368 -16.34 21.08 -37.63
C THR A 368 -17.44 21.17 -38.70
N THR A 369 -17.65 22.40 -39.25
CA THR A 369 -18.53 22.61 -40.41
C THR A 369 -17.90 22.22 -41.74
N ASN A 370 -16.62 21.89 -41.79
CA ASN A 370 -15.88 21.46 -42.96
C ASN A 370 -16.01 19.94 -43.16
N ARG A 371 -16.82 19.52 -44.13
CA ARG A 371 -17.09 18.12 -44.42
C ARG A 371 -15.87 17.27 -44.76
N ASN A 372 -14.73 17.87 -45.15
CA ASN A 372 -13.50 17.12 -45.44
C ASN A 372 -12.71 16.72 -44.19
N ALA A 373 -13.10 17.27 -43.01
CA ALA A 373 -12.51 16.92 -41.71
C ALA A 373 -13.57 17.03 -40.61
N ALA A 374 -14.82 16.66 -40.94
CA ALA A 374 -16.00 16.90 -40.11
C ALA A 374 -16.20 15.83 -39.03
N VAL A 375 -15.54 14.66 -39.17
CA VAL A 375 -15.71 13.52 -38.27
C VAL A 375 -14.44 13.31 -37.47
N GLU A 376 -14.55 13.32 -36.14
CA GLU A 376 -13.51 12.82 -35.26
C GLU A 376 -13.87 11.38 -34.85
N LEU A 377 -13.00 10.46 -35.19
CA LEU A 377 -13.07 9.09 -34.74
C LEU A 377 -12.04 8.87 -33.65
N ARG A 378 -12.50 8.61 -32.42
CA ARG A 378 -11.66 8.21 -31.28
C ARG A 378 -11.75 6.71 -31.12
N VAL A 379 -10.62 6.03 -31.23
CA VAL A 379 -10.55 4.57 -31.08
C VAL A 379 -9.61 4.23 -29.95
N THR A 380 -10.15 3.58 -28.92
CA THR A 380 -9.36 2.99 -27.83
C THR A 380 -8.99 1.56 -28.23
N ILE A 381 -7.71 1.28 -28.23
CA ILE A 381 -7.12 0.05 -28.81
C ILE A 381 -6.34 -0.69 -27.73
N GLU A 382 -6.58 -1.99 -27.63
CA GLU A 382 -5.73 -2.90 -26.88
C GLU A 382 -4.53 -3.32 -27.77
N ALA A 383 -3.34 -3.26 -27.18
CA ALA A 383 -2.08 -3.61 -27.82
C ALA A 383 -1.21 -4.48 -26.90
N PHE A 384 -0.11 -5.01 -27.44
CA PHE A 384 0.84 -5.84 -26.67
C PHE A 384 1.96 -5.03 -26.00
N GLY A 385 1.83 -3.69 -25.98
CA GLY A 385 2.80 -2.77 -25.40
C GLY A 385 3.35 -1.76 -26.41
N THR A 386 4.37 -1.00 -26.00
CA THR A 386 4.88 0.19 -26.71
C THR A 386 5.27 -0.07 -28.16
N ALA A 387 5.95 -1.18 -28.45
CA ALA A 387 6.37 -1.52 -29.81
C ALA A 387 5.15 -1.77 -30.73
N HIS A 388 4.15 -2.49 -30.24
CA HIS A 388 2.94 -2.78 -31.00
C HIS A 388 2.05 -1.54 -31.17
N LYS A 389 1.93 -0.69 -30.15
CA LYS A 389 1.27 0.63 -30.25
C LYS A 389 1.89 1.44 -31.38
N ARG A 390 3.23 1.52 -31.44
CA ARG A 390 3.96 2.23 -32.48
C ARG A 390 3.64 1.66 -33.86
N GLN A 391 3.68 0.33 -34.02
CA GLN A 391 3.36 -0.34 -35.28
C GLN A 391 1.92 0.00 -35.76
N ILE A 392 0.94 0.03 -34.86
CA ILE A 392 -0.45 0.39 -35.22
C ILE A 392 -0.53 1.84 -35.70
N VAL A 393 0.11 2.77 -35.00
CA VAL A 393 0.12 4.20 -35.36
C VAL A 393 0.79 4.40 -36.71
N GLU A 394 1.96 3.81 -36.96
CA GLU A 394 2.67 3.85 -38.23
C GLU A 394 1.86 3.23 -39.39
N ALA A 395 1.12 2.15 -39.16
CA ALA A 395 0.25 1.55 -40.13
C ALA A 395 -0.93 2.48 -40.53
N LEU A 396 -1.50 3.19 -39.58
CA LEU A 396 -2.52 4.20 -39.85
C LEU A 396 -1.94 5.36 -40.69
N GLU A 397 -0.76 5.85 -40.35
CA GLU A 397 -0.05 6.91 -41.10
C GLU A 397 0.27 6.49 -42.52
N ALA A 398 0.76 5.25 -42.71
CA ALA A 398 1.07 4.70 -44.06
C ALA A 398 -0.14 4.58 -44.98
N LYS A 399 -1.37 4.46 -44.42
CA LYS A 399 -2.64 4.50 -45.16
C LYS A 399 -3.17 5.94 -45.38
N GLY A 400 -2.41 6.97 -44.96
CA GLY A 400 -2.74 8.38 -45.18
C GLY A 400 -3.60 8.99 -44.07
N PHE A 401 -3.88 8.28 -42.99
CA PHE A 401 -4.52 8.84 -41.81
C PHE A 401 -3.54 9.70 -41.01
N ARG A 402 -4.06 10.60 -40.18
CA ARG A 402 -3.26 11.44 -39.27
C ARG A 402 -3.67 11.17 -37.83
N PRO A 403 -3.28 10.00 -37.28
CA PRO A 403 -3.65 9.65 -35.92
C PRO A 403 -2.93 10.58 -34.91
N ARG A 404 -3.67 11.03 -33.90
CA ARG A 404 -3.11 11.69 -32.71
C ARG A 404 -3.34 10.76 -31.52
N VAL A 405 -2.28 10.35 -30.86
CA VAL A 405 -2.41 9.65 -29.56
C VAL A 405 -2.91 10.65 -28.54
N ILE A 406 -4.02 10.33 -27.91
CA ILE A 406 -4.65 11.14 -26.87
C ILE A 406 -4.75 10.35 -25.57
N GLN A 407 -5.06 11.03 -24.47
CA GLN A 407 -5.28 10.36 -23.20
C GLN A 407 -6.41 9.35 -23.33
N ALA A 408 -6.15 8.10 -22.94
CA ALA A 408 -7.17 7.07 -22.96
C ALA A 408 -8.21 7.31 -21.86
N HIS A 409 -9.48 7.20 -22.21
CA HIS A 409 -10.60 7.17 -21.28
C HIS A 409 -11.31 5.84 -21.45
N LEU A 410 -11.23 4.98 -20.44
CA LEU A 410 -11.87 3.65 -20.40
C LEU A 410 -13.26 3.71 -19.78
#